data_4820a4f303f5ecb4e89bfb1c6928de93
#
_entry.id   4820a4f303f5ecb4e89bfb1c6928de93
#
_cell.length_a   1.000
_cell.length_b   1.000
_cell.length_c   1.000
_cell.angle_alpha   90.00
_cell.angle_beta   90.00
_cell.angle_gamma   90.00
#
_symmetry.space_group_name_H-M   'P 1'
#
loop_
_entity.id
_entity.type
_entity.pdbx_description
1 polymer ?
#
loop_
_entity_poly.entity_id
_entity_poly.type
_entity_poly.pdbx_seq_one_letter_code
_entity_poly.pdbx_strand_id
1 'polypeptide(L)'
;MIKISIPTIIVLSFISLLAVAQPTPYKPNLSEKVKLSNGWHVSTIGRSLPLGDLPLNLVVSPSKKYIAVTNNGQSVQSIQLIDAKKETVLHSQVIPKSWFGLKFSADEKFLYASGGNDNWILQYAITDNKLVLKDSIKLGAKWPEKISPAGLEIDDSKKILYVVTKENNSLYIVDLTTKQVLQRIPFSAEAYTCLLSPNKKELYISLWGGDKIMVFDIDKKSFSDSIAVGDNPNDICLTKNGKYLFVANANDNSVSVIDVQQRKVIETFNTALYPDAPNGSTTNGLALSANEKTLYIANADNNCLAVFDVSKPGSSSSKGFIPTGWYPTSVKVIGRKIYVANGKGFSSMANPDGPKPVKKEEEVNYQQGDAKKQTAVQYIGGLFKGTLSIIDEPSEKQMANFSKMVYDNTPYNKDKELQTQGEAGNPVPMKIGDPSPIKYVFYVIKENRTYDQVLGDIAEGNGDKQLVLFGEKYTPNQHALAREFILLDNFYVDGEVSADGHNWTMGAYATDYLEKTWPTSYGNRGGTYSAEGNRAIANNKKGFIWDHCKQAGVSFRTYGEFADDYKPNIPVLKGHYCTFYTGWDLATRDTTRFYQWKKDFDSLLA
;
A
#
# COMPACT_ATOMS: atom_id res chain seq x y z
N MET A 1 14.10 67.61 -40.20
CA MET A 1 13.45 67.20 -38.96
C MET A 1 12.29 66.29 -39.32
N ILE A 2 12.50 64.97 -39.23
CA ILE A 2 11.46 63.98 -39.53
C ILE A 2 11.05 63.44 -38.15
N LYS A 3 9.78 63.65 -37.78
CA LYS A 3 9.18 63.09 -36.55
C LYS A 3 8.74 61.64 -36.81
N ILE A 4 9.39 60.70 -36.14
CA ILE A 4 8.96 59.30 -36.13
C ILE A 4 8.05 59.12 -34.90
N SER A 5 6.77 58.84 -35.15
CA SER A 5 5.82 58.43 -34.09
C SER A 5 5.88 56.90 -33.90
N ILE A 6 6.15 56.48 -32.68
CA ILE A 6 6.15 55.08 -32.26
C ILE A 6 4.72 54.70 -31.87
N PRO A 7 4.10 53.65 -32.44
CA PRO A 7 2.81 53.17 -31.97
C PRO A 7 2.97 52.36 -30.69
N THR A 8 2.22 52.73 -29.65
CA THR A 8 2.13 51.99 -28.40
C THR A 8 1.33 50.71 -28.67
N ILE A 9 2.01 49.56 -28.62
CA ILE A 9 1.36 48.25 -28.69
C ILE A 9 0.89 47.91 -27.26
N ILE A 10 -0.44 47.91 -27.05
CA ILE A 10 -1.08 47.40 -25.85
C ILE A 10 -1.12 45.88 -25.98
N VAL A 11 -0.29 45.16 -25.26
CA VAL A 11 -0.35 43.72 -25.12
C VAL A 11 -1.44 43.39 -24.07
N LEU A 12 -2.61 43.01 -24.53
CA LEU A 12 -3.66 42.42 -23.71
C LEU A 12 -3.26 40.98 -23.39
N SER A 13 -2.76 40.75 -22.17
CA SER A 13 -2.54 39.43 -21.66
C SER A 13 -3.90 38.79 -21.32
N PHE A 14 -4.39 37.91 -22.19
CA PHE A 14 -5.47 37.02 -21.84
C PHE A 14 -4.97 35.99 -20.82
N ILE A 15 -5.19 36.22 -19.54
CA ILE A 15 -5.09 35.20 -18.51
C ILE A 15 -6.35 34.33 -18.67
N SER A 16 -6.24 33.24 -19.39
CA SER A 16 -7.27 32.20 -19.38
C SER A 16 -7.25 31.54 -17.99
N LEU A 17 -8.16 31.96 -17.13
CA LEU A 17 -8.52 31.20 -15.94
C LEU A 17 -9.16 29.87 -16.43
N LEU A 18 -8.36 28.84 -16.53
CA LEU A 18 -8.87 27.46 -16.56
C LEU A 18 -9.55 27.22 -15.23
N ALA A 19 -10.86 27.46 -15.18
CA ALA A 19 -11.69 26.96 -14.09
C ALA A 19 -11.66 25.43 -14.18
N VAL A 20 -10.78 24.79 -13.42
CA VAL A 20 -10.83 23.34 -13.21
C VAL A 20 -12.16 23.06 -12.54
N ALA A 21 -13.10 22.47 -13.27
CA ALA A 21 -14.38 22.04 -12.72
C ALA A 21 -14.10 21.16 -11.50
N GLN A 22 -14.67 21.55 -10.34
CA GLN A 22 -14.53 20.73 -9.14
C GLN A 22 -15.21 19.39 -9.38
N PRO A 23 -14.53 18.26 -9.10
CA PRO A 23 -15.14 16.96 -9.28
C PRO A 23 -16.36 16.83 -8.37
N THR A 24 -17.51 16.57 -8.98
CA THR A 24 -18.74 16.25 -8.24
C THR A 24 -18.72 14.80 -7.79
N PRO A 25 -19.32 14.46 -6.65
CA PRO A 25 -19.40 13.08 -6.19
C PRO A 25 -20.07 12.19 -7.25
N TYR A 26 -19.36 11.16 -7.68
CA TYR A 26 -19.91 10.13 -8.55
C TYR A 26 -20.81 9.21 -7.70
N LYS A 27 -22.02 8.95 -8.16
CA LYS A 27 -22.93 7.99 -7.54
C LYS A 27 -22.92 6.73 -8.41
N PRO A 28 -22.16 5.68 -8.04
CA PRO A 28 -22.14 4.45 -8.81
C PRO A 28 -23.53 3.83 -8.84
N ASN A 29 -23.84 3.20 -9.98
CA ASN A 29 -25.04 2.38 -10.07
C ASN A 29 -24.81 1.12 -9.22
N LEU A 30 -25.62 0.89 -8.20
CA LEU A 30 -25.50 -0.25 -7.27
C LEU A 30 -25.60 -1.62 -7.98
N SER A 31 -26.08 -1.67 -9.21
CA SER A 31 -26.16 -2.89 -10.01
C SER A 31 -24.88 -3.18 -10.79
N GLU A 32 -23.96 -2.24 -10.91
CA GLU A 32 -22.73 -2.42 -11.69
C GLU A 32 -21.62 -2.97 -10.82
N LYS A 33 -21.18 -4.18 -11.14
CA LYS A 33 -19.96 -4.78 -10.61
C LYS A 33 -18.83 -4.52 -11.58
N VAL A 34 -17.72 -3.98 -11.08
CA VAL A 34 -16.50 -3.83 -11.85
C VAL A 34 -15.62 -5.04 -11.59
N LYS A 35 -15.31 -5.82 -12.64
CA LYS A 35 -14.39 -6.94 -12.53
C LYS A 35 -12.96 -6.44 -12.57
N LEU A 36 -12.15 -6.86 -11.61
CA LEU A 36 -10.72 -6.63 -11.57
C LEU A 36 -9.97 -7.75 -12.34
N SER A 37 -8.74 -7.48 -12.72
CA SER A 37 -7.89 -8.42 -13.45
C SER A 37 -7.64 -9.75 -12.69
N ASN A 38 -7.58 -9.70 -11.36
CA ASN A 38 -7.42 -10.88 -10.51
C ASN A 38 -8.72 -11.68 -10.27
N GLY A 39 -9.80 -11.37 -10.98
CA GLY A 39 -11.08 -12.06 -10.86
C GLY A 39 -11.99 -11.60 -9.73
N TRP A 40 -11.51 -10.71 -8.84
CA TRP A 40 -12.35 -10.05 -7.86
C TRP A 40 -13.28 -9.03 -8.52
N HIS A 41 -14.28 -8.61 -7.78
CA HIS A 41 -15.16 -7.52 -8.20
C HIS A 41 -15.16 -6.40 -7.15
N VAL A 42 -15.44 -5.18 -7.62
CA VAL A 42 -15.72 -4.03 -6.77
C VAL A 42 -17.16 -3.60 -6.99
N SER A 43 -17.92 -3.48 -5.90
CA SER A 43 -19.31 -3.04 -5.90
C SER A 43 -19.45 -1.95 -4.84
N THR A 44 -19.16 -0.72 -5.18
CA THR A 44 -19.22 0.39 -4.23
C THR A 44 -20.66 0.75 -3.91
N ILE A 45 -20.88 1.17 -2.67
CA ILE A 45 -22.17 1.69 -2.21
C ILE A 45 -22.04 3.16 -1.79
N GLY A 46 -23.15 3.85 -1.68
CA GLY A 46 -23.18 5.25 -1.31
C GLY A 46 -22.74 6.19 -2.44
N ARG A 47 -21.91 7.16 -2.12
CA ARG A 47 -21.37 8.16 -3.06
C ARG A 47 -19.86 8.02 -3.10
N SER A 48 -19.24 8.37 -4.23
CA SER A 48 -17.79 8.36 -4.41
C SER A 48 -17.31 9.71 -4.91
N LEU A 49 -16.23 10.21 -4.31
CA LEU A 49 -15.54 11.41 -4.72
C LEU A 49 -14.16 11.04 -5.25
N PRO A 50 -13.78 11.44 -6.48
CA PRO A 50 -12.46 11.18 -7.01
C PRO A 50 -11.35 11.82 -6.16
N LEU A 51 -10.27 11.09 -5.92
CA LEU A 51 -9.07 11.53 -5.22
C LEU A 51 -7.84 11.37 -6.11
N GLY A 52 -6.66 11.72 -5.57
CA GLY A 52 -5.36 11.45 -6.18
C GLY A 52 -4.94 9.99 -6.04
N ASP A 53 -3.70 9.69 -6.40
CA ASP A 53 -3.16 8.33 -6.35
C ASP A 53 -2.91 7.91 -4.90
N LEU A 54 -3.29 6.70 -4.56
CA LEU A 54 -3.12 6.08 -3.25
C LEU A 54 -3.44 7.04 -2.08
N PRO A 55 -4.71 7.45 -1.88
CA PRO A 55 -5.11 8.12 -0.65
C PRO A 55 -4.81 7.19 0.54
N LEU A 56 -3.79 7.57 1.35
CA LEU A 56 -3.26 6.69 2.40
C LEU A 56 -3.87 7.00 3.76
N ASN A 57 -4.08 8.27 4.07
CA ASN A 57 -4.67 8.69 5.32
C ASN A 57 -5.73 9.76 5.11
N LEU A 58 -6.73 9.73 5.99
CA LEU A 58 -7.78 10.75 6.04
C LEU A 58 -7.99 11.18 7.49
N VAL A 59 -8.04 12.49 7.72
CA VAL A 59 -8.27 13.08 9.04
C VAL A 59 -9.43 14.06 9.00
N VAL A 60 -10.18 14.12 10.08
CA VAL A 60 -11.34 15.00 10.24
C VAL A 60 -10.96 16.18 11.12
N SER A 61 -11.34 17.40 10.73
CA SER A 61 -11.10 18.58 11.55
C SER A 61 -11.94 18.54 12.85
N PRO A 62 -11.51 19.19 13.95
CA PRO A 62 -12.23 19.22 15.22
C PRO A 62 -13.69 19.63 15.11
N SER A 63 -14.03 20.63 14.30
CA SER A 63 -15.42 21.05 14.02
C SER A 63 -16.20 20.10 13.12
N LYS A 64 -15.51 19.10 12.52
CA LYS A 64 -16.07 18.18 11.51
C LYS A 64 -16.47 18.88 10.20
N LYS A 65 -15.97 20.09 9.95
CA LYS A 65 -16.21 20.84 8.73
C LYS A 65 -15.39 20.31 7.57
N TYR A 66 -14.13 19.96 7.85
CA TYR A 66 -13.16 19.55 6.84
C TYR A 66 -12.74 18.09 7.03
N ILE A 67 -12.46 17.47 5.90
CA ILE A 67 -11.68 16.24 5.81
C ILE A 67 -10.43 16.58 5.01
N ALA A 68 -9.26 16.16 5.48
CA ALA A 68 -8.02 16.24 4.73
C ALA A 68 -7.53 14.83 4.39
N VAL A 69 -7.02 14.65 3.17
CA VAL A 69 -6.56 13.35 2.64
C VAL A 69 -5.16 13.51 2.06
N THR A 70 -4.25 12.60 2.40
CA THR A 70 -2.94 12.48 1.73
C THR A 70 -3.04 11.54 0.55
N ASN A 71 -2.51 11.92 -0.61
CA ASN A 71 -2.38 11.08 -1.80
C ASN A 71 -0.90 10.77 -2.02
N ASN A 72 -0.53 9.50 -1.83
CA ASN A 72 0.87 9.03 -1.71
C ASN A 72 1.31 8.15 -2.87
N GLY A 73 0.56 8.12 -3.96
CA GLY A 73 0.82 7.25 -5.09
C GLY A 73 2.06 7.60 -5.91
N GLN A 74 2.26 6.86 -6.97
CA GLN A 74 3.43 6.95 -7.83
C GLN A 74 3.46 8.26 -8.63
N SER A 75 2.31 8.76 -9.10
CA SER A 75 2.25 9.98 -9.91
C SER A 75 2.29 11.25 -9.02
N VAL A 76 1.38 12.19 -9.18
CA VAL A 76 1.37 13.45 -8.41
C VAL A 76 0.91 13.22 -6.98
N GLN A 77 1.77 13.50 -6.01
CA GLN A 77 1.41 13.48 -4.59
C GLN A 77 0.78 14.80 -4.17
N SER A 78 -0.24 14.73 -3.33
CA SER A 78 -1.00 15.91 -2.93
C SER A 78 -1.69 15.74 -1.58
N ILE A 79 -2.15 16.86 -1.02
CA ILE A 79 -3.11 16.88 0.07
C ILE A 79 -4.39 17.50 -0.47
N GLN A 80 -5.52 16.82 -0.28
CA GLN A 80 -6.84 17.33 -0.66
C GLN A 80 -7.63 17.73 0.58
N LEU A 81 -8.19 18.95 0.55
CA LEU A 81 -9.11 19.47 1.56
C LEU A 81 -10.54 19.34 1.02
N ILE A 82 -11.41 18.71 1.80
CA ILE A 82 -12.78 18.36 1.41
C ILE A 82 -13.76 19.00 2.40
N ASP A 83 -14.86 19.56 1.90
CA ASP A 83 -16.01 19.97 2.72
C ASP A 83 -16.81 18.71 3.08
N ALA A 84 -16.82 18.35 4.36
CA ALA A 84 -17.49 17.13 4.83
C ALA A 84 -19.01 17.17 4.66
N LYS A 85 -19.64 18.36 4.69
CA LYS A 85 -21.08 18.53 4.53
C LYS A 85 -21.51 18.57 3.06
N LYS A 86 -20.75 19.31 2.24
CA LYS A 86 -21.04 19.44 0.80
C LYS A 86 -20.53 18.25 -0.01
N GLU A 87 -19.65 17.43 0.57
CA GLU A 87 -19.04 16.27 -0.07
C GLU A 87 -18.30 16.66 -1.36
N THR A 88 -17.52 17.75 -1.31
CA THR A 88 -16.79 18.29 -2.46
C THR A 88 -15.34 18.60 -2.10
N VAL A 89 -14.42 18.39 -3.05
CA VAL A 89 -13.03 18.83 -2.90
C VAL A 89 -12.98 20.35 -2.98
N LEU A 90 -12.48 20.99 -1.94
CA LEU A 90 -12.31 22.45 -1.87
C LEU A 90 -10.99 22.88 -2.46
N HIS A 91 -9.93 22.12 -2.19
CA HIS A 91 -8.57 22.42 -2.64
C HIS A 91 -7.74 21.15 -2.77
N SER A 92 -6.86 21.11 -3.76
CA SER A 92 -5.85 20.08 -3.93
C SER A 92 -4.47 20.76 -3.97
N GLN A 93 -3.66 20.52 -2.94
CA GLN A 93 -2.32 21.05 -2.81
C GLN A 93 -1.30 20.01 -3.20
N VAL A 94 -0.62 20.22 -4.32
CA VAL A 94 0.51 19.36 -4.74
C VAL A 94 1.66 19.54 -3.76
N ILE A 95 2.27 18.43 -3.37
CA ILE A 95 3.47 18.40 -2.51
C ILE A 95 4.54 17.53 -3.15
N PRO A 96 5.83 17.85 -2.98
CA PRO A 96 6.91 17.07 -3.60
C PRO A 96 6.93 15.62 -3.15
N LYS A 97 6.77 15.41 -1.83
CA LYS A 97 6.76 14.10 -1.17
C LYS A 97 5.75 14.11 -0.04
N SER A 98 5.08 12.99 0.15
CA SER A 98 4.03 12.80 1.14
C SER A 98 4.20 11.44 1.82
N TRP A 99 3.60 11.30 3.00
CA TRP A 99 3.39 10.04 3.67
C TRP A 99 2.12 10.11 4.54
N PHE A 100 1.90 9.12 5.39
CA PHE A 100 0.70 8.94 6.23
C PHE A 100 0.38 10.13 7.14
N GLY A 101 1.40 10.80 7.72
CA GLY A 101 1.24 11.81 8.76
C GLY A 101 0.42 13.02 8.32
N LEU A 102 -0.71 13.24 8.99
CA LEU A 102 -1.62 14.36 8.75
C LEU A 102 -2.37 14.70 10.03
N LYS A 103 -2.39 15.98 10.46
CA LYS A 103 -3.07 16.41 11.68
C LYS A 103 -3.51 17.86 11.62
N PHE A 104 -4.77 18.14 11.94
CA PHE A 104 -5.25 19.52 12.17
C PHE A 104 -4.81 20.03 13.55
N SER A 105 -4.50 21.33 13.64
CA SER A 105 -4.45 22.01 14.95
C SER A 105 -5.84 22.08 15.57
N ALA A 106 -5.93 22.18 16.90
CA ALA A 106 -7.20 22.23 17.62
C ALA A 106 -8.08 23.43 17.24
N ASP A 107 -7.45 24.56 16.87
CA ASP A 107 -8.13 25.78 16.40
C ASP A 107 -8.45 25.77 14.90
N GLU A 108 -8.13 24.68 14.19
CA GLU A 108 -8.31 24.46 12.75
C GLU A 108 -7.65 25.49 11.82
N LYS A 109 -6.76 26.33 12.35
CA LYS A 109 -6.04 27.28 11.51
C LYS A 109 -4.94 26.64 10.70
N PHE A 110 -4.42 25.49 11.16
CA PHE A 110 -3.31 24.80 10.52
C PHE A 110 -3.62 23.33 10.29
N LEU A 111 -3.02 22.83 9.21
CA LEU A 111 -2.89 21.41 8.91
C LEU A 111 -1.39 21.09 8.83
N TYR A 112 -0.95 20.11 9.61
CA TYR A 112 0.42 19.60 9.56
C TYR A 112 0.43 18.31 8.77
N ALA A 113 1.43 18.17 7.90
CA ALA A 113 1.56 17.02 7.01
C ALA A 113 3.00 16.52 6.94
N SER A 114 3.16 15.20 6.84
CA SER A 114 4.45 14.60 6.55
C SER A 114 4.92 14.98 5.13
N GLY A 115 6.15 15.45 5.03
CA GLY A 115 6.87 15.66 3.77
C GLY A 115 7.63 14.40 3.29
N GLY A 116 7.29 13.22 3.82
CA GLY A 116 7.89 11.94 3.42
C GLY A 116 9.43 11.98 3.49
N ASN A 117 10.08 11.50 2.46
CA ASN A 117 11.56 11.43 2.40
C ASN A 117 12.26 12.78 2.17
N ASP A 118 11.53 13.91 2.18
CA ASP A 118 12.16 15.22 2.37
C ASP A 118 12.49 15.48 3.84
N ASN A 119 12.08 14.59 4.76
CA ASN A 119 12.39 14.62 6.18
C ASN A 119 11.87 15.88 6.90
N TRP A 120 10.81 16.47 6.39
CA TRP A 120 10.18 17.69 6.89
C TRP A 120 8.74 17.43 7.31
N ILE A 121 8.23 18.30 8.18
CA ILE A 121 6.80 18.46 8.43
C ILE A 121 6.36 19.78 7.82
N LEU A 122 5.37 19.71 6.93
CA LEU A 122 4.81 20.88 6.26
C LEU A 122 3.66 21.43 7.08
N GLN A 123 3.64 22.75 7.30
CA GLN A 123 2.59 23.48 7.99
C GLN A 123 1.79 24.30 6.97
N TYR A 124 0.54 23.96 6.77
CA TYR A 124 -0.38 24.68 5.90
C TYR A 124 -1.36 25.50 6.72
N ALA A 125 -1.50 26.79 6.40
CA ALA A 125 -2.63 27.59 6.88
C ALA A 125 -3.89 27.26 6.08
N ILE A 126 -5.04 27.22 6.75
CA ILE A 126 -6.34 27.05 6.11
C ILE A 126 -6.97 28.44 5.96
N THR A 127 -6.93 28.98 4.74
CA THR A 127 -7.43 30.33 4.43
C THR A 127 -8.36 30.22 3.23
N ASP A 128 -9.58 30.75 3.33
CA ASP A 128 -10.59 30.74 2.27
C ASP A 128 -10.84 29.34 1.68
N ASN A 129 -10.89 28.33 2.55
CA ASN A 129 -11.01 26.91 2.20
C ASN A 129 -9.85 26.38 1.33
N LYS A 130 -8.68 27.00 1.38
CA LYS A 130 -7.45 26.56 0.68
C LYS A 130 -6.36 26.24 1.68
N LEU A 131 -5.51 25.30 1.28
CA LEU A 131 -4.25 25.00 1.98
C LEU A 131 -3.16 25.90 1.41
N VAL A 132 -2.58 26.75 2.25
CA VAL A 132 -1.48 27.64 1.88
C VAL A 132 -0.26 27.27 2.71
N LEU A 133 0.83 26.85 2.05
CA LEU A 133 2.06 26.50 2.76
C LEU A 133 2.56 27.72 3.53
N LYS A 134 2.59 27.62 4.86
CA LYS A 134 3.03 28.67 5.75
C LYS A 134 4.48 28.50 6.16
N ASP A 135 4.85 27.25 6.45
CA ASP A 135 6.18 26.93 6.98
C ASP A 135 6.51 25.44 6.87
N SER A 136 7.74 25.10 7.23
CA SER A 136 8.20 23.72 7.32
C SER A 136 9.11 23.52 8.53
N ILE A 137 8.95 22.38 9.20
CA ILE A 137 9.80 21.96 10.32
C ILE A 137 10.74 20.88 9.78
N LYS A 138 12.04 21.14 9.86
CA LYS A 138 13.06 20.22 9.36
C LYS A 138 13.48 19.26 10.47
N LEU A 139 13.36 17.97 10.25
CA LEU A 139 13.88 16.92 11.13
C LEU A 139 15.34 16.56 10.78
N GLY A 140 15.75 16.83 9.55
CA GLY A 140 17.09 16.64 9.01
C GLY A 140 17.16 17.03 7.54
N ALA A 141 18.25 16.69 6.86
CA ALA A 141 18.39 16.90 5.41
C ALA A 141 17.44 16.00 4.63
N LYS A 142 17.21 16.34 3.36
CA LYS A 142 16.41 15.50 2.46
C LYS A 142 17.09 14.16 2.19
N TRP A 143 16.34 13.23 1.63
CA TRP A 143 16.93 11.99 1.10
C TRP A 143 18.22 12.28 0.29
N PRO A 144 19.32 11.53 0.50
CA PRO A 144 19.40 10.20 1.10
C PRO A 144 19.54 10.10 2.62
N GLU A 145 19.41 11.19 3.40
CA GLU A 145 19.30 11.05 4.85
C GLU A 145 18.00 10.32 5.20
N LYS A 146 18.12 9.23 5.98
CA LYS A 146 17.04 8.30 6.27
C LYS A 146 16.32 8.68 7.55
N ILE A 147 15.24 9.45 7.47
CA ILE A 147 14.36 9.81 8.59
C ILE A 147 12.93 9.40 8.30
N SER A 148 12.33 10.00 7.28
CA SER A 148 10.97 9.73 6.79
C SER A 148 9.89 9.80 7.87
N PRO A 149 9.40 11.00 8.21
CA PRO A 149 8.28 11.18 9.14
C PRO A 149 7.06 10.39 8.67
N ALA A 150 6.47 9.63 9.58
CA ALA A 150 5.29 8.80 9.38
C ALA A 150 4.08 9.42 10.11
N GLY A 151 3.66 8.89 11.25
CA GLY A 151 2.54 9.44 12.02
C GLY A 151 2.86 10.73 12.76
N LEU A 152 1.83 11.55 12.96
CA LEU A 152 1.90 12.86 13.64
C LEU A 152 0.85 12.96 14.73
N GLU A 153 1.22 13.54 15.88
CA GLU A 153 0.27 13.91 16.94
C GLU A 153 0.63 15.26 17.56
N ILE A 154 -0.36 16.05 17.98
CA ILE A 154 -0.16 17.42 18.49
C ILE A 154 -0.76 17.56 19.89
N ASP A 155 0.04 18.04 20.82
CA ASP A 155 -0.45 18.67 22.04
C ASP A 155 -0.52 20.19 21.87
N ASP A 156 -1.67 20.69 21.43
CA ASP A 156 -1.87 22.11 21.22
C ASP A 156 -1.72 22.95 22.51
N SER A 157 -2.00 22.36 23.68
CA SER A 157 -1.87 23.07 24.97
C SER A 157 -0.42 23.34 25.35
N LYS A 158 0.46 22.40 25.02
CA LYS A 158 1.91 22.52 25.25
C LYS A 158 2.67 23.03 24.01
N LYS A 159 2.00 23.19 22.87
CA LYS A 159 2.61 23.51 21.56
C LYS A 159 3.69 22.52 21.17
N ILE A 160 3.44 21.23 21.41
CA ILE A 160 4.37 20.14 21.08
C ILE A 160 3.77 19.29 19.94
N LEU A 161 4.62 18.99 18.97
CA LEU A 161 4.36 18.01 17.92
C LEU A 161 5.21 16.76 18.17
N TYR A 162 4.55 15.62 18.19
CA TYR A 162 5.18 14.30 18.22
C TYR A 162 5.19 13.73 16.81
N VAL A 163 6.36 13.27 16.37
CA VAL A 163 6.56 12.70 15.02
C VAL A 163 7.24 11.36 15.15
N VAL A 164 6.63 10.32 14.67
CA VAL A 164 7.29 9.00 14.54
C VAL A 164 7.84 8.84 13.13
N THR A 165 8.94 8.11 12.99
CA THR A 165 9.65 7.94 11.72
C THR A 165 9.85 6.49 11.36
N LYS A 166 9.88 6.18 10.04
CA LYS A 166 9.97 4.80 9.53
C LYS A 166 11.33 4.40 8.97
N GLU A 167 12.24 5.36 8.73
CA GLU A 167 13.56 5.03 8.16
C GLU A 167 14.68 5.03 9.23
N ASN A 168 14.57 5.88 10.26
CA ASN A 168 15.52 5.90 11.37
C ASN A 168 14.89 5.52 12.71
N ASN A 169 13.67 4.99 12.67
CA ASN A 169 12.99 4.33 13.79
C ASN A 169 13.05 5.21 15.07
N SER A 170 12.45 6.40 15.03
CA SER A 170 12.58 7.36 16.15
C SER A 170 11.29 8.13 16.41
N LEU A 171 11.12 8.52 17.67
CA LEU A 171 10.20 9.58 18.09
C LEU A 171 10.95 10.91 18.11
N TYR A 172 10.44 11.90 17.39
CA TYR A 172 10.87 13.29 17.49
C TYR A 172 9.85 14.08 18.28
N ILE A 173 10.31 14.85 19.25
CA ILE A 173 9.53 15.82 20.02
C ILE A 173 9.94 17.20 19.54
N VAL A 174 8.99 17.96 19.01
CA VAL A 174 9.22 19.22 18.34
C VAL A 174 8.42 20.33 19.01
N ASP A 175 9.05 21.45 19.30
CA ASP A 175 8.38 22.67 19.74
C ASP A 175 7.77 23.41 18.53
N LEU A 176 6.45 23.56 18.52
CA LEU A 176 5.73 24.23 17.43
C LEU A 176 5.92 25.74 17.40
N THR A 177 6.35 26.36 18.51
CA THR A 177 6.63 27.80 18.60
C THR A 177 7.96 28.14 17.96
N THR A 178 9.00 27.41 18.36
CA THR A 178 10.39 27.64 17.89
C THR A 178 10.69 26.79 16.63
N LYS A 179 9.90 25.76 16.36
CA LYS A 179 10.08 24.76 15.27
C LYS A 179 11.36 23.96 15.39
N GLN A 180 11.89 23.87 16.60
CA GLN A 180 13.10 23.12 16.89
C GLN A 180 12.77 21.71 17.40
N VAL A 181 13.60 20.75 17.02
CA VAL A 181 13.60 19.41 17.60
C VAL A 181 14.15 19.50 19.02
N LEU A 182 13.32 19.23 20.01
CA LEU A 182 13.69 19.21 21.42
C LEU A 182 14.39 17.90 21.81
N GLN A 183 13.94 16.80 21.24
CA GLN A 183 14.45 15.48 21.58
C GLN A 183 14.19 14.50 20.44
N ARG A 184 15.11 13.55 20.25
CA ARG A 184 14.95 12.35 19.42
C ARG A 184 15.18 11.12 20.29
N ILE A 185 14.26 10.13 20.22
CA ILE A 185 14.30 8.90 20.99
C ILE A 185 14.16 7.72 20.02
N PRO A 186 15.15 6.80 19.95
CA PRO A 186 15.12 5.70 19.01
C PRO A 186 14.15 4.59 19.43
N PHE A 187 13.64 3.85 18.45
CA PHE A 187 12.90 2.57 18.59
C PHE A 187 13.73 1.40 18.10
N SER A 188 13.23 0.20 18.39
CA SER A 188 13.80 -1.05 17.89
C SER A 188 13.37 -1.41 16.46
N ALA A 189 12.34 -0.78 15.92
CA ALA A 189 11.75 -1.09 14.61
C ALA A 189 11.03 0.13 14.02
N GLU A 190 10.57 0.02 12.77
CA GLU A 190 9.81 1.04 12.06
C GLU A 190 8.52 1.38 12.79
N ALA A 191 8.21 2.67 12.89
CA ALA A 191 6.94 3.14 13.43
C ALA A 191 5.99 3.59 12.31
N TYR A 192 4.67 3.40 12.52
CA TYR A 192 3.63 3.81 11.59
C TYR A 192 2.91 5.08 12.03
N THR A 193 2.28 5.04 13.21
CA THR A 193 1.53 6.18 13.74
C THR A 193 1.66 6.34 15.25
N CYS A 194 1.16 7.45 15.77
CA CYS A 194 1.08 7.72 17.19
C CYS A 194 -0.21 8.45 17.56
N LEU A 195 -0.65 8.30 18.81
CA LEU A 195 -1.89 8.85 19.33
C LEU A 195 -1.74 9.23 20.81
N LEU A 196 -2.10 10.46 21.17
CA LEU A 196 -2.13 10.92 22.56
C LEU A 196 -3.32 10.32 23.33
N SER A 197 -3.07 9.96 24.59
CA SER A 197 -4.16 9.68 25.53
C SER A 197 -5.02 10.94 25.76
N PRO A 198 -6.32 10.80 26.11
CA PRO A 198 -7.19 11.95 26.34
C PRO A 198 -6.70 12.90 27.45
N ASN A 199 -6.03 12.37 28.47
CA ASN A 199 -5.40 13.15 29.55
C ASN A 199 -4.03 13.72 29.18
N LYS A 200 -3.52 13.44 27.97
CA LYS A 200 -2.23 13.88 27.43
C LYS A 200 -0.99 13.50 28.26
N LYS A 201 -1.11 12.42 29.03
CA LYS A 201 0.03 11.90 29.82
C LYS A 201 0.82 10.82 29.10
N GLU A 202 0.23 10.19 28.09
CA GLU A 202 0.82 9.09 27.35
C GLU A 202 0.64 9.26 25.85
N LEU A 203 1.65 8.78 25.12
CA LEU A 203 1.60 8.65 23.66
C LEU A 203 1.72 7.16 23.32
N TYR A 204 0.73 6.63 22.62
CA TYR A 204 0.74 5.27 22.07
C TYR A 204 1.31 5.30 20.68
N ILE A 205 2.22 4.39 20.37
CA ILE A 205 2.95 4.35 19.10
C ILE A 205 2.89 2.93 18.55
N SER A 206 2.39 2.75 17.34
CA SER A 206 2.45 1.47 16.64
C SER A 206 3.83 1.28 16.00
N LEU A 207 4.54 0.21 16.39
CA LEU A 207 5.78 -0.19 15.73
C LEU A 207 5.46 -1.18 14.60
N TRP A 208 5.36 -0.64 13.41
CA TRP A 208 4.97 -1.35 12.19
C TRP A 208 5.81 -2.60 11.91
N GLY A 209 7.15 -2.48 12.04
CA GLY A 209 8.06 -3.62 11.90
C GLY A 209 8.37 -4.35 13.23
N GLY A 210 7.70 -4.01 14.33
CA GLY A 210 8.06 -4.48 15.67
C GLY A 210 6.96 -5.23 16.43
N ASP A 211 5.76 -5.39 15.87
CA ASP A 211 4.61 -6.12 16.44
C ASP A 211 4.22 -5.69 17.85
N LYS A 212 4.30 -4.40 18.13
CA LYS A 212 3.98 -3.86 19.45
C LYS A 212 3.45 -2.45 19.40
N ILE A 213 2.75 -2.11 20.48
CA ILE A 213 2.44 -0.73 20.83
C ILE A 213 3.44 -0.30 21.91
N MET A 214 4.21 0.76 21.61
CA MET A 214 5.03 1.43 22.61
C MET A 214 4.21 2.45 23.37
N VAL A 215 4.40 2.54 24.67
CA VAL A 215 3.78 3.55 25.53
C VAL A 215 4.85 4.51 26.01
N PHE A 216 4.72 5.75 25.61
CA PHE A 216 5.64 6.83 25.99
C PHE A 216 5.00 7.70 27.08
N ASP A 217 5.65 7.84 28.23
CA ASP A 217 5.26 8.73 29.32
C ASP A 217 5.73 10.15 29.00
N ILE A 218 4.77 11.06 28.81
CA ILE A 218 5.02 12.45 28.37
C ILE A 218 5.79 13.25 29.42
N ASP A 219 5.51 13.02 30.70
CA ASP A 219 6.11 13.78 31.79
C ASP A 219 7.54 13.28 32.09
N LYS A 220 7.74 11.95 32.06
CA LYS A 220 9.06 11.33 32.25
C LYS A 220 9.93 11.38 30.99
N LYS A 221 9.36 11.69 29.83
CA LYS A 221 10.03 11.70 28.51
C LYS A 221 10.76 10.38 28.20
N SER A 222 10.15 9.26 28.55
CA SER A 222 10.71 7.91 28.36
C SER A 222 9.62 6.89 28.08
N PHE A 223 9.99 5.77 27.47
CA PHE A 223 9.06 4.64 27.32
C PHE A 223 8.78 4.01 28.69
N SER A 224 7.50 3.86 29.00
CA SER A 224 7.02 3.24 30.23
C SER A 224 6.64 1.77 30.04
N ASP A 225 6.28 1.37 28.80
CA ASP A 225 5.86 0.02 28.50
C ASP A 225 5.93 -0.32 27.00
N SER A 226 5.81 -1.61 26.69
CA SER A 226 5.61 -2.13 25.33
C SER A 226 4.66 -3.31 25.35
N ILE A 227 3.60 -3.25 24.56
CA ILE A 227 2.52 -4.25 24.52
C ILE A 227 2.61 -5.00 23.19
N ALA A 228 2.85 -6.32 23.24
CA ALA A 228 2.86 -7.16 22.04
C ALA A 228 1.46 -7.24 21.42
N VAL A 229 1.38 -7.14 20.10
CA VAL A 229 0.17 -7.25 19.28
C VAL A 229 0.43 -8.15 18.07
N GLY A 230 -0.44 -8.16 17.07
CA GLY A 230 -0.22 -8.91 15.84
C GLY A 230 0.80 -8.29 14.90
N ASP A 231 0.96 -8.91 13.71
CA ASP A 231 1.97 -8.58 12.71
C ASP A 231 1.65 -7.28 11.96
N ASN A 232 2.65 -6.44 11.78
CA ASN A 232 2.59 -5.14 11.12
C ASN A 232 1.46 -4.23 11.68
N PRO A 233 1.49 -3.90 12.99
CA PRO A 233 0.49 -2.98 13.56
C PRO A 233 0.61 -1.60 12.92
N ASN A 234 -0.46 -1.16 12.25
CA ASN A 234 -0.50 0.11 11.55
C ASN A 234 -1.43 1.13 12.26
N ASP A 235 -2.69 1.29 11.84
CA ASP A 235 -3.59 2.29 12.45
C ASP A 235 -4.07 1.88 13.85
N ILE A 236 -4.28 2.88 14.69
CA ILE A 236 -4.73 2.72 16.07
C ILE A 236 -5.91 3.65 16.37
N CYS A 237 -6.86 3.16 17.15
CA CYS A 237 -8.06 3.91 17.52
C CYS A 237 -8.34 3.75 19.02
N LEU A 238 -8.44 4.87 19.75
CA LEU A 238 -8.66 4.90 21.19
C LEU A 238 -10.10 5.31 21.50
N THR A 239 -10.73 4.68 22.49
CA THR A 239 -12.02 5.15 23.02
C THR A 239 -11.89 6.54 23.64
N LYS A 240 -12.96 7.35 23.63
CA LYS A 240 -12.96 8.73 24.16
C LYS A 240 -12.58 8.81 25.63
N ASN A 241 -12.93 7.78 26.39
CA ASN A 241 -12.56 7.68 27.82
C ASN A 241 -11.12 7.18 28.02
N GLY A 242 -10.39 6.84 26.95
CA GLY A 242 -9.02 6.35 27.02
C GLY A 242 -8.84 4.94 27.56
N LYS A 243 -9.92 4.16 27.73
CA LYS A 243 -9.85 2.86 28.39
C LYS A 243 -9.38 1.73 27.47
N TYR A 244 -9.80 1.76 26.22
CA TYR A 244 -9.49 0.71 25.24
C TYR A 244 -8.83 1.27 24.00
N LEU A 245 -7.75 0.62 23.57
CA LEU A 245 -7.04 0.90 22.34
C LEU A 245 -7.21 -0.26 21.38
N PHE A 246 -7.72 0.01 20.19
CA PHE A 246 -7.83 -0.94 19.07
C PHE A 246 -6.63 -0.77 18.14
N VAL A 247 -6.02 -1.86 17.72
CA VAL A 247 -4.83 -1.90 16.88
C VAL A 247 -5.09 -2.76 15.67
N ALA A 248 -4.96 -2.22 14.48
CA ALA A 248 -5.04 -2.99 13.24
C ALA A 248 -3.71 -3.72 12.99
N ASN A 249 -3.75 -5.04 12.86
CA ASN A 249 -2.61 -5.89 12.57
C ASN A 249 -2.68 -6.30 11.09
N ALA A 250 -1.97 -5.57 10.23
CA ALA A 250 -2.19 -5.62 8.80
C ALA A 250 -1.92 -7.01 8.19
N ASN A 251 -0.86 -7.69 8.65
CA ASN A 251 -0.46 -8.97 8.09
C ASN A 251 -1.06 -10.19 8.81
N ASP A 252 -1.86 -9.97 9.87
CA ASP A 252 -2.52 -11.05 10.63
C ASP A 252 -4.04 -11.11 10.41
N ASN A 253 -4.61 -10.32 9.51
CA ASN A 253 -6.06 -10.19 9.32
C ASN A 253 -6.80 -9.95 10.64
N SER A 254 -6.26 -9.18 11.56
CA SER A 254 -6.83 -9.09 12.90
C SER A 254 -6.80 -7.68 13.49
N VAL A 255 -7.57 -7.51 14.56
CA VAL A 255 -7.51 -6.35 15.44
C VAL A 255 -7.22 -6.83 16.87
N SER A 256 -6.20 -6.23 17.50
CA SER A 256 -5.94 -6.41 18.94
C SER A 256 -6.65 -5.33 19.74
N VAL A 257 -7.30 -5.73 20.84
CA VAL A 257 -7.95 -4.82 21.80
C VAL A 257 -7.12 -4.79 23.09
N ILE A 258 -6.61 -3.62 23.43
CA ILE A 258 -5.78 -3.39 24.60
C ILE A 258 -6.61 -2.72 25.69
N ASP A 259 -6.65 -3.29 26.89
CA ASP A 259 -7.02 -2.56 28.09
C ASP A 259 -5.83 -1.67 28.49
N VAL A 260 -6.01 -0.37 28.36
CA VAL A 260 -4.95 0.63 28.56
C VAL A 260 -4.46 0.63 30.01
N GLN A 261 -5.33 0.46 30.97
CA GLN A 261 -4.97 0.46 32.40
C GLN A 261 -4.16 -0.80 32.76
N GLN A 262 -4.57 -1.95 32.23
CA GLN A 262 -3.91 -3.23 32.49
C GLN A 262 -2.62 -3.43 31.67
N ARG A 263 -2.37 -2.59 30.64
CA ARG A 263 -1.25 -2.75 29.69
C ARG A 263 -1.26 -4.11 28.99
N LYS A 264 -2.43 -4.60 28.62
CA LYS A 264 -2.58 -5.97 28.15
C LYS A 264 -3.58 -6.05 26.99
N VAL A 265 -3.26 -6.89 25.99
CA VAL A 265 -4.24 -7.34 25.00
C VAL A 265 -5.25 -8.23 25.73
N ILE A 266 -6.51 -7.84 25.68
CA ILE A 266 -7.64 -8.59 26.29
C ILE A 266 -8.41 -9.40 25.26
N GLU A 267 -8.22 -9.10 23.97
CA GLU A 267 -8.88 -9.76 22.85
C GLU A 267 -8.08 -9.56 21.57
N THR A 268 -8.05 -10.56 20.71
CA THR A 268 -7.66 -10.43 19.29
C THR A 268 -8.72 -11.14 18.47
N PHE A 269 -9.35 -10.43 17.53
CA PHE A 269 -10.39 -11.00 16.67
C PHE A 269 -10.03 -10.90 15.19
N ASN A 270 -10.45 -11.91 14.43
CA ASN A 270 -10.19 -12.02 13.00
C ASN A 270 -11.15 -11.14 12.20
N THR A 271 -10.64 -10.39 11.23
CA THR A 271 -11.40 -9.48 10.35
C THR A 271 -11.58 -10.01 8.94
N ALA A 272 -10.98 -11.16 8.60
CA ALA A 272 -11.07 -11.76 7.28
C ALA A 272 -12.49 -12.18 6.91
N LEU A 273 -12.74 -12.42 5.62
CA LEU A 273 -14.04 -12.88 5.13
C LEU A 273 -14.42 -14.25 5.67
N TYR A 274 -13.44 -15.09 5.97
CA TYR A 274 -13.62 -16.45 6.51
C TYR A 274 -12.71 -16.64 7.73
N PRO A 275 -13.16 -17.37 8.75
CA PRO A 275 -12.39 -17.55 9.99
C PRO A 275 -11.00 -18.20 9.80
N ASP A 276 -10.90 -19.07 8.81
CA ASP A 276 -9.69 -19.84 8.46
C ASP A 276 -8.97 -19.30 7.21
N ALA A 277 -9.30 -18.07 6.79
CA ALA A 277 -8.63 -17.44 5.66
C ALA A 277 -7.13 -17.27 5.92
N PRO A 278 -6.28 -17.52 4.90
CA PRO A 278 -4.87 -17.19 5.00
C PRO A 278 -4.67 -15.68 5.17
N ASN A 279 -3.47 -15.26 5.55
CA ASN A 279 -3.10 -13.85 5.58
C ASN A 279 -3.31 -13.21 4.20
N GLY A 280 -3.59 -11.90 4.18
CA GLY A 280 -3.79 -11.16 2.93
C GLY A 280 -5.10 -10.39 2.85
N SER A 281 -5.85 -10.22 3.96
CA SER A 281 -6.96 -9.23 4.00
C SER A 281 -6.45 -7.81 4.15
N THR A 282 -5.25 -7.64 4.66
CA THR A 282 -4.57 -6.38 4.95
C THR A 282 -5.44 -5.42 5.77
N THR A 283 -5.51 -5.71 7.08
CA THR A 283 -6.28 -4.91 8.04
C THR A 283 -5.63 -3.54 8.21
N ASN A 284 -6.30 -2.48 7.75
CA ASN A 284 -5.80 -1.11 7.70
C ASN A 284 -6.52 -0.18 8.69
N GLY A 285 -7.02 0.94 8.17
CA GLY A 285 -7.62 2.01 8.95
C GLY A 285 -8.77 1.58 9.86
N LEU A 286 -8.85 2.20 11.04
CA LEU A 286 -9.85 1.94 12.06
C LEU A 286 -10.69 3.19 12.36
N ALA A 287 -11.98 3.00 12.62
CA ALA A 287 -12.84 4.06 13.15
C ALA A 287 -13.97 3.51 14.04
N LEU A 288 -14.11 4.09 15.21
CA LEU A 288 -15.28 3.87 16.06
C LEU A 288 -16.47 4.70 15.57
N SER A 289 -17.67 4.13 15.67
CA SER A 289 -18.92 4.87 15.52
C SER A 289 -19.04 6.00 16.56
N ALA A 290 -19.95 6.95 16.36
CA ALA A 290 -20.11 8.10 17.25
C ALA A 290 -20.42 7.70 18.72
N ASN A 291 -21.11 6.57 18.91
CA ASN A 291 -21.45 5.99 20.22
C ASN A 291 -20.43 4.95 20.72
N GLU A 292 -19.33 4.72 19.97
CA GLU A 292 -18.25 3.80 20.27
C GLU A 292 -18.66 2.31 20.43
N LYS A 293 -19.83 1.94 19.92
CA LYS A 293 -20.30 0.54 19.99
C LYS A 293 -19.97 -0.28 18.75
N THR A 294 -19.63 0.38 17.66
CA THR A 294 -19.28 -0.28 16.38
C THR A 294 -17.90 0.16 15.94
N LEU A 295 -17.07 -0.79 15.57
CA LEU A 295 -15.77 -0.56 14.94
C LEU A 295 -15.87 -0.88 13.45
N TYR A 296 -15.45 0.06 12.61
CA TYR A 296 -15.28 -0.10 11.17
C TYR A 296 -13.80 -0.29 10.87
N ILE A 297 -13.48 -1.31 10.09
CA ILE A 297 -12.12 -1.78 9.83
C ILE A 297 -11.93 -1.91 8.33
N ALA A 298 -10.98 -1.19 7.76
CA ALA A 298 -10.65 -1.28 6.35
C ALA A 298 -9.86 -2.57 6.07
N ASN A 299 -10.45 -3.50 5.32
CA ASN A 299 -9.77 -4.69 4.79
C ASN A 299 -9.36 -4.41 3.35
N ALA A 300 -8.12 -3.96 3.15
CA ALA A 300 -7.67 -3.39 1.89
C ALA A 300 -7.79 -4.38 0.71
N ASP A 301 -7.27 -5.58 0.83
CA ASP A 301 -7.26 -6.55 -0.26
C ASP A 301 -8.58 -7.32 -0.41
N ASN A 302 -9.48 -7.19 0.56
CA ASN A 302 -10.84 -7.70 0.43
C ASN A 302 -11.85 -6.66 -0.11
N ASN A 303 -11.41 -5.42 -0.38
CA ASN A 303 -12.25 -4.35 -0.92
C ASN A 303 -13.51 -4.07 -0.10
N CYS A 304 -13.40 -4.11 1.23
CA CYS A 304 -14.53 -3.93 2.12
C CYS A 304 -14.15 -3.33 3.47
N LEU A 305 -15.15 -2.89 4.22
CA LEU A 305 -15.02 -2.70 5.65
C LEU A 305 -15.53 -3.96 6.36
N ALA A 306 -14.76 -4.51 7.29
CA ALA A 306 -15.27 -5.40 8.32
C ALA A 306 -15.92 -4.55 9.42
N VAL A 307 -17.08 -4.98 9.92
CA VAL A 307 -17.86 -4.23 10.91
C VAL A 307 -18.08 -5.10 12.15
N PHE A 308 -17.66 -4.58 13.31
CA PHE A 308 -17.74 -5.32 14.58
C PHE A 308 -18.52 -4.57 15.63
N ASP A 309 -19.33 -5.30 16.40
CA ASP A 309 -19.85 -4.82 17.67
C ASP A 309 -18.73 -4.89 18.70
N VAL A 310 -18.35 -3.74 19.23
CA VAL A 310 -17.29 -3.58 20.25
C VAL A 310 -17.85 -2.94 21.53
N SER A 311 -19.17 -3.03 21.73
CA SER A 311 -19.83 -2.50 22.93
C SER A 311 -19.38 -3.16 24.24
N LYS A 312 -18.80 -4.36 24.12
CA LYS A 312 -18.19 -5.13 25.23
C LYS A 312 -16.78 -5.53 24.83
N PRO A 313 -15.76 -4.64 24.96
CA PRO A 313 -14.38 -4.99 24.68
C PRO A 313 -13.92 -6.21 25.47
N GLY A 314 -13.28 -7.16 24.81
CA GLY A 314 -12.97 -8.49 25.34
C GLY A 314 -13.97 -9.57 24.87
N SER A 315 -15.07 -9.17 24.19
CA SER A 315 -16.07 -10.10 23.61
C SER A 315 -16.73 -9.43 22.40
N SER A 316 -15.91 -9.03 21.43
CA SER A 316 -16.36 -8.40 20.18
C SER A 316 -17.00 -9.42 19.25
N SER A 317 -17.94 -8.99 18.41
CA SER A 317 -18.61 -9.88 17.45
C SER A 317 -18.79 -9.22 16.09
N SER A 318 -18.64 -10.01 15.02
CA SER A 318 -18.84 -9.52 13.66
C SER A 318 -20.31 -9.14 13.40
N LYS A 319 -20.53 -7.99 12.79
CA LYS A 319 -21.81 -7.55 12.24
C LYS A 319 -21.92 -7.76 10.73
N GLY A 320 -20.82 -8.21 10.09
CA GLY A 320 -20.71 -8.41 8.66
C GLY A 320 -19.77 -7.43 7.98
N PHE A 321 -20.00 -7.18 6.68
CA PHE A 321 -19.10 -6.44 5.82
C PHE A 321 -19.84 -5.38 5.00
N ILE A 322 -19.14 -4.29 4.65
CA ILE A 322 -19.64 -3.21 3.79
C ILE A 322 -18.72 -3.14 2.57
N PRO A 323 -19.23 -3.29 1.32
CA PRO A 323 -18.38 -3.18 0.14
C PRO A 323 -17.92 -1.73 -0.07
N THR A 324 -16.67 -1.58 -0.52
CA THR A 324 -16.02 -0.28 -0.76
C THR A 324 -15.47 -0.19 -2.18
N GLY A 325 -14.67 0.82 -2.46
CA GLY A 325 -13.81 0.85 -3.63
C GLY A 325 -12.62 -0.11 -3.48
N TRP A 326 -11.75 -0.09 -4.47
CA TRP A 326 -10.58 -0.96 -4.52
C TRP A 326 -9.50 -0.49 -3.53
N TYR A 327 -9.06 -1.39 -2.65
CA TYR A 327 -8.00 -1.19 -1.68
C TYR A 327 -8.30 -0.06 -0.65
N PRO A 328 -9.28 -0.24 0.26
CA PRO A 328 -9.56 0.73 1.31
C PRO A 328 -8.38 0.87 2.28
N THR A 329 -7.91 2.11 2.48
CA THR A 329 -6.71 2.43 3.28
C THR A 329 -7.03 3.03 4.63
N SER A 330 -8.05 3.89 4.69
CA SER A 330 -8.41 4.63 5.89
C SER A 330 -9.90 4.83 5.99
N VAL A 331 -10.43 4.83 7.20
CA VAL A 331 -11.85 5.04 7.49
C VAL A 331 -12.01 6.06 8.62
N LYS A 332 -13.01 6.95 8.51
CA LYS A 332 -13.41 7.88 9.57
C LYS A 332 -14.94 8.01 9.58
N VAL A 333 -15.48 8.38 10.76
CA VAL A 333 -16.93 8.52 10.97
C VAL A 333 -17.26 9.94 11.39
N ILE A 334 -18.22 10.56 10.71
CA ILE A 334 -18.78 11.87 11.07
C ILE A 334 -20.30 11.73 11.23
N GLY A 335 -20.78 11.78 12.46
CA GLY A 335 -22.20 11.52 12.76
C GLY A 335 -22.60 10.10 12.39
N ARG A 336 -23.47 9.98 11.38
CA ARG A 336 -23.92 8.70 10.82
C ARG A 336 -23.37 8.42 9.41
N LYS A 337 -22.30 9.10 9.03
CA LYS A 337 -21.64 8.90 7.75
C LYS A 337 -20.27 8.28 7.95
N ILE A 338 -19.95 7.30 7.13
CA ILE A 338 -18.68 6.59 7.08
C ILE A 338 -17.94 7.07 5.82
N TYR A 339 -16.73 7.55 5.99
CA TYR A 339 -15.84 8.02 4.92
C TYR A 339 -14.69 7.05 4.77
N VAL A 340 -14.50 6.50 3.57
CA VAL A 340 -13.48 5.48 3.29
C VAL A 340 -12.61 5.93 2.13
N ALA A 341 -11.32 6.09 2.38
CA ALA A 341 -10.35 6.30 1.32
C ALA A 341 -10.01 4.96 0.65
N ASN A 342 -10.12 4.88 -0.68
CA ASN A 342 -9.81 3.69 -1.47
C ASN A 342 -8.57 3.98 -2.32
N GLY A 343 -7.48 3.25 -2.08
CA GLY A 343 -6.16 3.53 -2.64
C GLY A 343 -6.07 3.38 -4.15
N LYS A 344 -6.85 2.48 -4.73
CA LYS A 344 -6.83 2.13 -6.15
C LYS A 344 -8.14 2.47 -6.89
N GLY A 345 -9.09 3.12 -6.23
CA GLY A 345 -10.35 3.60 -6.81
C GLY A 345 -11.37 2.51 -7.10
N PHE A 346 -11.73 2.32 -8.37
CA PHE A 346 -12.77 1.37 -8.77
C PHE A 346 -12.25 0.24 -9.66
N SER A 347 -11.23 0.49 -10.47
CA SER A 347 -10.81 -0.43 -11.52
C SER A 347 -9.41 -0.11 -12.00
N SER A 348 -8.73 -1.13 -12.50
CA SER A 348 -7.63 -0.95 -13.44
C SER A 348 -8.17 -0.54 -14.81
N MET A 349 -7.33 0.08 -15.61
CA MET A 349 -7.65 0.45 -16.99
C MET A 349 -6.46 0.18 -17.91
N ALA A 350 -6.72 0.06 -19.20
CA ALA A 350 -5.67 0.02 -20.20
C ALA A 350 -4.80 1.29 -20.10
N ASN A 351 -3.53 1.17 -20.47
CA ASN A 351 -2.59 2.29 -20.51
C ASN A 351 -2.54 2.89 -21.93
N PRO A 352 -3.54 3.71 -22.34
CA PRO A 352 -3.68 4.14 -23.74
C PRO A 352 -2.55 5.06 -24.20
N ASP A 353 -1.95 5.81 -23.28
CA ASP A 353 -0.84 6.73 -23.53
C ASP A 353 0.49 6.15 -23.02
N GLY A 354 0.51 4.86 -22.77
CA GLY A 354 1.71 4.16 -22.33
C GLY A 354 2.72 3.96 -23.46
N PRO A 355 3.93 3.49 -23.11
CA PRO A 355 4.94 3.23 -24.12
C PRO A 355 4.46 2.12 -25.05
N LYS A 356 4.45 2.44 -26.34
CA LYS A 356 4.38 1.47 -27.42
C LYS A 356 5.80 1.01 -27.75
N PRO A 357 6.00 -0.06 -28.55
CA PRO A 357 7.32 -0.41 -29.05
C PRO A 357 7.89 0.82 -29.76
N VAL A 358 8.83 1.49 -29.11
CA VAL A 358 9.48 2.70 -29.61
C VAL A 358 10.81 2.35 -30.24
N LYS A 359 11.26 3.14 -31.19
CA LYS A 359 12.64 3.02 -31.68
C LYS A 359 13.60 3.30 -30.53
N LYS A 360 14.81 2.73 -30.62
CA LYS A 360 15.80 2.86 -29.56
C LYS A 360 16.11 4.32 -29.18
N GLU A 361 16.04 5.20 -30.14
CA GLU A 361 16.26 6.64 -29.99
C GLU A 361 15.11 7.37 -29.26
N GLU A 362 13.96 6.69 -29.12
CA GLU A 362 12.75 7.18 -28.46
C GLU A 362 12.54 6.52 -27.09
N GLU A 363 13.46 5.68 -26.64
CA GLU A 363 13.37 5.06 -25.32
C GLU A 363 13.30 6.12 -24.23
N VAL A 364 12.26 6.03 -23.42
CA VAL A 364 12.05 6.91 -22.27
C VAL A 364 12.56 6.23 -21.01
N ASN A 365 13.56 6.81 -20.38
CA ASN A 365 14.04 6.36 -19.10
C ASN A 365 13.29 7.08 -17.98
N TYR A 366 12.31 6.41 -17.37
CA TYR A 366 11.51 6.97 -16.29
C TYR A 366 12.29 7.21 -15.00
N GLN A 367 13.42 6.55 -14.82
CA GLN A 367 14.20 6.63 -13.58
C GLN A 367 15.31 7.69 -13.63
N GLN A 368 15.79 8.02 -14.82
CA GLN A 368 16.93 8.90 -15.00
C GLN A 368 16.64 10.07 -15.97
N GLY A 369 15.37 10.40 -16.21
CA GLY A 369 14.91 11.30 -17.25
C GLY A 369 15.83 12.49 -17.50
N ASP A 370 16.46 12.50 -18.67
CA ASP A 370 17.06 13.71 -19.22
C ASP A 370 15.90 14.65 -19.60
N ALA A 371 15.74 15.75 -18.87
CA ALA A 371 14.65 16.71 -19.02
C ALA A 371 14.50 17.26 -20.48
N LYS A 372 15.50 17.07 -21.32
CA LYS A 372 15.50 17.52 -22.72
C LYS A 372 14.87 16.54 -23.70
N LYS A 373 14.57 15.29 -23.28
CA LYS A 373 14.03 14.22 -24.15
C LYS A 373 12.78 13.53 -23.60
N GLN A 374 12.11 14.11 -22.59
CA GLN A 374 10.91 13.51 -22.03
C GLN A 374 9.74 13.61 -23.01
N THR A 375 9.47 12.50 -23.71
CA THR A 375 8.13 12.28 -24.24
C THR A 375 7.22 12.02 -23.04
N ALA A 376 6.09 12.72 -22.92
CA ALA A 376 5.12 12.48 -21.89
C ALA A 376 4.48 11.10 -22.14
N VAL A 377 4.98 10.07 -21.47
CA VAL A 377 4.40 8.72 -21.49
C VAL A 377 3.73 8.43 -20.16
N GLN A 378 2.61 7.76 -20.24
CA GLN A 378 1.83 7.38 -19.08
C GLN A 378 2.39 6.08 -18.50
N TYR A 379 2.82 6.14 -17.23
CA TYR A 379 3.25 4.94 -16.51
C TYR A 379 2.04 4.23 -15.90
N ILE A 380 1.95 2.91 -16.06
CA ILE A 380 0.80 2.11 -15.61
C ILE A 380 0.54 2.24 -14.11
N GLY A 381 1.59 2.30 -13.28
CA GLY A 381 1.47 2.50 -11.84
C GLY A 381 0.86 3.85 -11.43
N GLY A 382 0.85 4.85 -12.31
CA GLY A 382 0.20 6.14 -12.10
C GLY A 382 -1.29 6.19 -12.48
N LEU A 383 -1.87 5.08 -12.93
CA LEU A 383 -3.29 4.98 -13.30
C LEU A 383 -4.20 4.58 -12.13
N PHE A 384 -3.64 4.16 -11.00
CA PHE A 384 -4.40 3.81 -9.80
C PHE A 384 -4.89 5.06 -9.08
N LYS A 385 -5.94 5.68 -9.61
CA LYS A 385 -6.56 6.87 -9.00
C LYS A 385 -7.49 6.46 -7.87
N GLY A 386 -7.30 7.07 -6.71
CA GLY A 386 -8.10 6.80 -5.53
C GLY A 386 -9.49 7.43 -5.55
N THR A 387 -10.30 7.01 -4.60
CA THR A 387 -11.63 7.58 -4.35
C THR A 387 -11.92 7.70 -2.87
N LEU A 388 -12.84 8.58 -2.50
CA LEU A 388 -13.45 8.64 -1.18
C LEU A 388 -14.88 8.09 -1.27
N SER A 389 -15.14 6.94 -0.69
CA SER A 389 -16.50 6.44 -0.50
C SER A 389 -17.17 7.16 0.67
N ILE A 390 -18.41 7.59 0.48
CA ILE A 390 -19.25 8.27 1.49
C ILE A 390 -20.51 7.43 1.66
N ILE A 391 -20.59 6.73 2.79
CA ILE A 391 -21.59 5.70 3.06
C ILE A 391 -22.42 6.13 4.25
N ASP A 392 -23.74 6.13 4.12
CA ASP A 392 -24.61 6.33 5.27
C ASP A 392 -24.61 5.06 6.14
N GLU A 393 -24.58 5.22 7.47
CA GLU A 393 -24.56 4.09 8.41
C GLU A 393 -25.74 3.13 8.11
N PRO A 394 -25.46 1.86 7.79
CA PRO A 394 -26.50 0.94 7.34
C PRO A 394 -27.39 0.46 8.49
N SER A 395 -28.65 0.16 8.18
CA SER A 395 -29.52 -0.63 9.03
C SER A 395 -29.09 -2.11 9.02
N GLU A 396 -29.58 -2.93 9.96
CA GLU A 396 -29.27 -4.37 10.01
C GLU A 396 -29.63 -5.10 8.71
N LYS A 397 -30.79 -4.77 8.11
CA LYS A 397 -31.20 -5.35 6.82
C LYS A 397 -30.24 -4.98 5.69
N GLN A 398 -29.74 -3.72 5.67
CA GLN A 398 -28.75 -3.29 4.68
C GLN A 398 -27.40 -3.98 4.93
N MET A 399 -26.99 -4.16 6.20
CA MET A 399 -25.77 -4.90 6.54
C MET A 399 -25.77 -6.32 6.00
N ALA A 400 -26.87 -7.06 6.12
CA ALA A 400 -26.99 -8.42 5.57
C ALA A 400 -26.81 -8.42 4.05
N ASN A 401 -27.45 -7.46 3.34
CA ASN A 401 -27.30 -7.32 1.90
C ASN A 401 -25.88 -6.92 1.49
N PHE A 402 -25.24 -6.02 2.23
CA PHE A 402 -23.88 -5.58 1.96
C PHE A 402 -22.88 -6.71 2.18
N SER A 403 -23.04 -7.50 3.23
CA SER A 403 -22.24 -8.69 3.46
C SER A 403 -22.36 -9.68 2.32
N LYS A 404 -23.59 -9.93 1.85
CA LYS A 404 -23.80 -10.78 0.67
C LYS A 404 -23.07 -10.24 -0.56
N MET A 405 -23.13 -8.92 -0.82
CA MET A 405 -22.42 -8.30 -1.95
C MET A 405 -20.90 -8.51 -1.83
N VAL A 406 -20.33 -8.39 -0.62
CA VAL A 406 -18.90 -8.62 -0.39
C VAL A 406 -18.51 -10.06 -0.72
N TYR A 407 -19.29 -11.05 -0.26
CA TYR A 407 -19.05 -12.46 -0.61
C TYR A 407 -19.23 -12.74 -2.10
N ASP A 408 -20.20 -12.09 -2.74
CA ASP A 408 -20.43 -12.23 -4.20
C ASP A 408 -19.31 -11.53 -5.03
N ASN A 409 -18.49 -10.67 -4.43
CA ASN A 409 -17.38 -9.97 -5.08
C ASN A 409 -16.09 -10.78 -5.12
N THR A 410 -15.93 -11.78 -4.24
CA THR A 410 -14.74 -12.64 -4.25
C THR A 410 -14.93 -13.82 -5.22
N PRO A 411 -13.91 -14.19 -6.00
CA PRO A 411 -13.92 -15.41 -6.81
C PRO A 411 -13.82 -16.66 -5.95
N TYR A 412 -13.38 -16.54 -4.71
CA TYR A 412 -13.18 -17.64 -3.76
C TYR A 412 -14.50 -18.02 -3.06
N ASN A 413 -14.73 -19.30 -2.92
CA ASN A 413 -15.62 -19.86 -1.92
C ASN A 413 -15.09 -21.26 -1.51
N LYS A 414 -15.45 -21.71 -0.29
CA LYS A 414 -14.93 -22.95 0.28
C LYS A 414 -15.35 -24.19 -0.52
N ASP A 415 -16.51 -24.15 -1.18
CA ASP A 415 -16.98 -25.25 -2.02
C ASP A 415 -16.11 -25.41 -3.27
N LYS A 416 -15.60 -24.32 -3.85
CA LYS A 416 -14.68 -24.38 -4.98
C LYS A 416 -13.33 -24.97 -4.61
N GLU A 417 -12.84 -24.72 -3.41
CA GLU A 417 -11.59 -25.28 -2.89
C GLU A 417 -11.62 -26.81 -2.84
N LEU A 418 -12.80 -27.37 -2.56
CA LEU A 418 -13.03 -28.82 -2.49
C LEU A 418 -13.41 -29.45 -3.83
N GLN A 419 -13.73 -28.65 -4.85
CA GLN A 419 -14.21 -29.07 -6.18
C GLN A 419 -13.12 -28.93 -7.24
N THR A 420 -11.91 -29.35 -6.95
CA THR A 420 -10.87 -29.40 -7.98
C THR A 420 -11.28 -30.41 -9.06
N GLN A 421 -11.55 -29.89 -10.26
CA GLN A 421 -11.79 -30.69 -11.44
C GLN A 421 -10.50 -30.77 -12.24
N GLY A 422 -9.82 -31.90 -12.18
CA GLY A 422 -8.68 -32.20 -13.03
C GLY A 422 -9.04 -33.26 -14.05
N GLU A 423 -8.38 -33.27 -15.18
CA GLU A 423 -8.51 -34.33 -16.16
C GLU A 423 -7.90 -35.64 -15.64
N ALA A 424 -8.49 -36.76 -16.00
CA ALA A 424 -7.95 -38.07 -15.64
C ALA A 424 -6.53 -38.23 -16.21
N GLY A 425 -5.60 -38.64 -15.35
CA GLY A 425 -4.18 -38.79 -15.73
C GLY A 425 -3.33 -37.53 -15.57
N ASN A 426 -3.89 -36.42 -15.10
CA ASN A 426 -3.10 -35.24 -14.76
C ASN A 426 -2.10 -35.57 -13.63
N PRO A 427 -0.80 -35.34 -13.83
CA PRO A 427 0.24 -35.63 -12.82
C PRO A 427 0.19 -34.69 -11.61
N VAL A 428 -0.46 -33.52 -11.73
CA VAL A 428 -0.63 -32.58 -10.63
C VAL A 428 -1.75 -33.09 -9.71
N PRO A 429 -1.48 -33.28 -8.41
CA PRO A 429 -2.48 -33.79 -7.47
C PRO A 429 -3.69 -32.85 -7.38
N MET A 430 -4.88 -33.41 -7.37
CA MET A 430 -6.13 -32.67 -7.22
C MET A 430 -6.40 -32.25 -5.78
N LYS A 431 -5.84 -32.94 -4.83
CA LYS A 431 -5.97 -32.65 -3.39
C LYS A 431 -4.61 -32.66 -2.72
N ILE A 432 -4.47 -31.84 -1.68
CA ILE A 432 -3.28 -31.85 -0.83
C ILE A 432 -3.13 -33.23 -0.20
N GLY A 433 -1.92 -33.82 -0.34
CA GLY A 433 -1.60 -35.16 0.18
C GLY A 433 -1.83 -36.30 -0.79
N ASP A 434 -2.46 -36.08 -1.93
CA ASP A 434 -2.55 -37.10 -2.98
C ASP A 434 -1.17 -37.40 -3.56
N PRO A 435 -0.88 -38.66 -3.95
CA PRO A 435 0.38 -39.03 -4.55
C PRO A 435 0.57 -38.37 -5.93
N SER A 436 1.79 -37.90 -6.20
CA SER A 436 2.18 -37.34 -7.49
C SER A 436 3.36 -38.09 -8.08
N PRO A 437 3.39 -38.36 -9.40
CA PRO A 437 4.55 -38.88 -10.07
C PRO A 437 5.67 -37.85 -10.25
N ILE A 438 5.38 -36.55 -10.01
CA ILE A 438 6.34 -35.46 -10.15
C ILE A 438 7.34 -35.53 -8.99
N LYS A 439 8.62 -35.73 -9.33
CA LYS A 439 9.71 -35.84 -8.35
C LYS A 439 10.52 -34.56 -8.23
N TYR A 440 10.62 -33.79 -9.30
CA TYR A 440 11.45 -32.59 -9.39
C TYR A 440 10.65 -31.44 -9.98
N VAL A 441 10.83 -30.25 -9.43
CA VAL A 441 10.22 -29.01 -9.94
C VAL A 441 11.34 -27.98 -10.18
N PHE A 442 11.43 -27.49 -11.39
CA PHE A 442 12.26 -26.34 -11.74
C PHE A 442 11.37 -25.12 -11.86
N TYR A 443 11.46 -24.23 -10.91
CA TYR A 443 10.70 -22.98 -10.90
C TYR A 443 11.59 -21.86 -11.41
N VAL A 444 11.32 -21.38 -12.63
CA VAL A 444 12.13 -20.35 -13.30
C VAL A 444 11.34 -19.06 -13.38
N ILE A 445 11.81 -18.02 -12.69
CA ILE A 445 11.27 -16.67 -12.79
C ILE A 445 12.01 -15.96 -13.93
N LYS A 446 11.28 -15.70 -15.02
CA LYS A 446 11.80 -14.99 -16.20
C LYS A 446 11.15 -13.62 -16.28
N GLU A 447 11.87 -12.61 -15.84
CA GLU A 447 11.42 -11.22 -15.91
C GLU A 447 12.42 -10.40 -16.76
N ASN A 448 12.23 -9.18 -17.01
CA ASN A 448 11.22 -8.22 -16.62
C ASN A 448 10.56 -7.68 -17.89
N ARG A 449 9.63 -8.44 -18.47
CA ARG A 449 8.91 -8.10 -19.71
C ARG A 449 7.47 -8.58 -19.63
N THR A 450 6.59 -7.84 -20.29
CA THR A 450 5.17 -8.24 -20.42
C THR A 450 5.02 -9.34 -21.47
N TYR A 451 3.85 -10.03 -21.45
CA TYR A 451 3.49 -11.03 -22.45
C TYR A 451 3.68 -10.51 -23.87
N ASP A 452 3.09 -9.38 -24.21
CA ASP A 452 3.14 -8.81 -25.58
C ASP A 452 4.55 -8.44 -26.02
N GLN A 453 5.42 -8.04 -25.08
CA GLN A 453 6.79 -7.68 -25.45
C GLN A 453 7.64 -8.89 -25.89
N VAL A 454 7.25 -10.10 -25.48
CA VAL A 454 7.98 -11.34 -25.80
C VAL A 454 7.19 -12.25 -26.73
N LEU A 455 5.90 -12.49 -26.45
CA LEU A 455 5.06 -13.49 -27.11
C LEU A 455 3.91 -12.86 -27.94
N GLY A 456 3.88 -11.54 -28.05
CA GLY A 456 2.80 -10.83 -28.77
C GLY A 456 2.75 -11.12 -30.28
N ASP A 457 3.79 -11.74 -30.86
CA ASP A 457 3.84 -12.18 -32.27
C ASP A 457 3.35 -13.61 -32.49
N ILE A 458 3.04 -14.37 -31.42
CA ILE A 458 2.44 -15.70 -31.53
C ILE A 458 1.01 -15.56 -32.05
N ALA A 459 0.73 -16.18 -33.22
CA ALA A 459 -0.56 -16.05 -33.89
C ALA A 459 -1.73 -16.71 -33.17
N GLU A 460 -1.44 -17.75 -32.38
CA GLU A 460 -2.40 -18.54 -31.61
C GLU A 460 -2.84 -17.84 -30.32
N GLY A 461 -2.09 -16.82 -29.89
CA GLY A 461 -2.36 -16.06 -28.66
C GLY A 461 -3.10 -14.75 -28.90
N ASN A 462 -3.59 -14.15 -27.83
CA ASN A 462 -4.26 -12.85 -27.81
C ASN A 462 -3.29 -11.69 -27.62
N GLY A 463 -2.15 -11.69 -28.34
CA GLY A 463 -1.10 -10.68 -28.24
C GLY A 463 -1.26 -9.52 -29.20
N ASP A 464 -0.67 -8.37 -28.85
CA ASP A 464 -0.52 -7.21 -29.74
C ASP A 464 0.90 -7.18 -30.34
N LYS A 465 0.98 -7.51 -31.64
CA LYS A 465 2.24 -7.50 -32.40
C LYS A 465 2.96 -6.16 -32.39
N GLN A 466 2.23 -5.04 -32.18
CA GLN A 466 2.84 -3.71 -32.11
C GLN A 466 3.66 -3.48 -30.84
N LEU A 467 3.43 -4.28 -29.79
CA LEU A 467 4.13 -4.20 -28.52
C LEU A 467 5.35 -5.10 -28.43
N VAL A 468 5.62 -5.91 -29.45
CA VAL A 468 6.75 -6.88 -29.46
C VAL A 468 8.09 -6.18 -29.49
N LEU A 469 8.92 -6.45 -28.49
CA LEU A 469 10.32 -6.01 -28.43
C LEU A 469 11.30 -7.16 -28.69
N PHE A 470 10.99 -8.35 -28.20
CA PHE A 470 11.83 -9.55 -28.25
C PHE A 470 11.04 -10.73 -28.84
N GLY A 471 10.60 -10.59 -30.07
CA GLY A 471 9.89 -11.65 -30.80
C GLY A 471 10.70 -12.91 -31.03
N GLU A 472 10.15 -13.89 -31.74
CA GLU A 472 10.68 -15.24 -31.91
C GLU A 472 12.15 -15.31 -32.32
N LYS A 473 12.61 -14.34 -33.13
CA LYS A 473 14.04 -14.25 -33.50
C LYS A 473 14.98 -14.15 -32.29
N TYR A 474 14.54 -13.50 -31.21
CA TYR A 474 15.33 -13.26 -29.99
C TYR A 474 14.99 -14.23 -28.86
N THR A 475 13.80 -14.79 -28.88
CA THR A 475 13.24 -15.67 -27.86
C THR A 475 12.71 -16.99 -28.44
N PRO A 476 13.51 -17.70 -29.26
CA PRO A 476 13.04 -18.90 -29.96
C PRO A 476 12.62 -20.02 -29.02
N ASN A 477 13.30 -20.18 -27.87
CA ASN A 477 12.97 -21.24 -26.91
C ASN A 477 11.67 -20.95 -26.17
N GLN A 478 11.41 -19.70 -25.79
CA GLN A 478 10.15 -19.30 -25.15
C GLN A 478 8.96 -19.53 -26.10
N HIS A 479 9.13 -19.20 -27.38
CA HIS A 479 8.11 -19.45 -28.41
C HIS A 479 7.89 -20.95 -28.64
N ALA A 480 8.96 -21.74 -28.70
CA ALA A 480 8.85 -23.19 -28.83
C ALA A 480 8.11 -23.82 -27.64
N LEU A 481 8.49 -23.44 -26.41
CA LEU A 481 7.82 -23.92 -25.19
C LEU A 481 6.33 -23.54 -25.16
N ALA A 482 6.00 -22.30 -25.53
CA ALA A 482 4.62 -21.82 -25.57
C ALA A 482 3.76 -22.63 -26.58
N ARG A 483 4.32 -22.99 -27.74
CA ARG A 483 3.62 -23.79 -28.76
C ARG A 483 3.56 -25.28 -28.44
N GLU A 484 4.62 -25.81 -27.83
CA GLU A 484 4.71 -27.24 -27.52
C GLU A 484 3.88 -27.64 -26.30
N PHE A 485 3.79 -26.75 -25.30
CA PHE A 485 3.12 -27.05 -24.03
C PHE A 485 1.88 -26.16 -23.84
N ILE A 486 1.99 -25.09 -23.05
CA ILE A 486 0.87 -24.22 -22.70
C ILE A 486 1.23 -22.76 -22.92
N LEU A 487 0.36 -22.04 -23.63
CA LEU A 487 0.40 -20.60 -23.81
C LEU A 487 -0.66 -19.95 -22.88
N LEU A 488 -0.19 -19.20 -21.89
CA LEU A 488 -1.06 -18.41 -21.01
C LEU A 488 -1.09 -16.95 -21.49
N ASP A 489 -1.95 -16.65 -22.45
CA ASP A 489 -2.02 -15.35 -23.13
C ASP A 489 -2.87 -14.30 -22.41
N ASN A 490 -3.43 -14.65 -21.27
CA ASN A 490 -4.24 -13.80 -20.42
C ASN A 490 -3.86 -13.97 -18.93
N PHE A 491 -2.58 -14.16 -18.67
CA PHE A 491 -2.02 -14.32 -17.34
C PHE A 491 -1.66 -12.94 -16.76
N TYR A 492 -2.24 -12.61 -15.61
CA TYR A 492 -1.98 -11.36 -14.89
C TYR A 492 -1.11 -11.61 -13.66
N VAL A 493 -0.23 -10.67 -13.37
CA VAL A 493 0.59 -10.70 -12.15
C VAL A 493 -0.20 -10.07 -11.00
N ASP A 494 0.03 -10.55 -9.78
CA ASP A 494 -0.57 -9.98 -8.57
C ASP A 494 0.18 -8.73 -8.10
N GLY A 495 1.50 -8.68 -8.33
CA GLY A 495 2.34 -7.53 -8.01
C GLY A 495 2.11 -6.33 -8.92
N GLU A 496 2.14 -5.13 -8.38
CA GLU A 496 2.03 -3.88 -9.15
C GLU A 496 3.37 -3.44 -9.73
N VAL A 497 4.46 -3.87 -9.09
CA VAL A 497 5.83 -3.68 -9.55
C VAL A 497 6.60 -4.99 -9.43
N SER A 498 7.71 -5.11 -10.18
CA SER A 498 8.52 -6.32 -10.23
C SER A 498 9.00 -6.78 -8.83
N ALA A 499 9.42 -5.87 -8.01
CA ALA A 499 9.99 -6.18 -6.71
C ALA A 499 8.99 -6.80 -5.71
N ASP A 500 7.74 -6.36 -5.67
CA ASP A 500 6.73 -7.04 -4.84
C ASP A 500 6.22 -8.33 -5.49
N GLY A 501 6.35 -8.47 -6.82
CA GLY A 501 6.12 -9.71 -7.55
C GLY A 501 6.95 -10.88 -7.03
N HIS A 502 8.19 -10.66 -6.61
CA HIS A 502 9.02 -11.69 -5.97
C HIS A 502 8.42 -12.18 -4.64
N ASN A 503 7.83 -11.28 -3.84
CA ASN A 503 7.13 -11.67 -2.61
C ASN A 503 5.83 -12.41 -2.90
N TRP A 504 5.06 -11.98 -3.91
CA TRP A 504 3.86 -12.70 -4.36
C TRP A 504 4.19 -14.11 -4.82
N THR A 505 5.22 -14.24 -5.64
CA THR A 505 5.66 -15.53 -6.19
C THR A 505 6.16 -16.49 -5.11
N MET A 506 6.95 -16.00 -4.15
CA MET A 506 7.57 -16.84 -3.13
C MET A 506 6.75 -16.97 -1.83
N GLY A 507 5.84 -16.04 -1.54
CA GLY A 507 5.12 -15.97 -0.28
C GLY A 507 3.60 -15.89 -0.42
N ALA A 508 3.07 -15.86 -1.65
CA ALA A 508 1.65 -15.75 -1.99
C ALA A 508 0.97 -14.45 -1.51
N TYR A 509 1.71 -13.45 -1.04
CA TYR A 509 1.23 -12.07 -0.84
C TYR A 509 2.40 -11.08 -0.65
N ALA A 510 2.13 -9.80 -0.86
CA ALA A 510 2.99 -8.71 -0.43
C ALA A 510 2.53 -8.16 0.93
N THR A 511 3.47 -7.80 1.80
CA THR A 511 3.14 -7.23 3.11
C THR A 511 2.59 -5.82 2.98
N ASP A 512 1.87 -5.32 3.99
CA ASP A 512 1.39 -3.94 4.07
C ASP A 512 2.51 -2.90 3.86
N TYR A 513 3.74 -3.23 4.27
CA TYR A 513 4.92 -2.40 4.02
C TYR A 513 5.22 -2.26 2.53
N LEU A 514 5.24 -3.37 1.79
CA LEU A 514 5.55 -3.37 0.36
C LEU A 514 4.49 -2.61 -0.43
N GLU A 515 3.21 -2.92 -0.20
CA GLU A 515 2.06 -2.29 -0.87
C GLU A 515 2.05 -0.75 -0.70
N LYS A 516 2.46 -0.25 0.45
CA LYS A 516 2.45 1.19 0.74
C LYS A 516 3.73 1.92 0.32
N THR A 517 4.85 1.23 0.17
CA THR A 517 6.15 1.90 -0.05
C THR A 517 6.64 1.88 -1.49
N TRP A 518 6.23 0.91 -2.30
CA TRP A 518 6.62 0.86 -3.71
C TRP A 518 6.30 2.16 -4.49
N PRO A 519 5.13 2.83 -4.31
CA PRO A 519 4.83 4.03 -5.10
C PRO A 519 5.82 5.17 -4.89
N THR A 520 6.33 5.31 -3.67
CA THR A 520 7.34 6.33 -3.33
C THR A 520 8.68 6.02 -3.99
N SER A 521 9.12 4.76 -3.93
CA SER A 521 10.38 4.31 -4.53
C SER A 521 10.36 4.42 -6.05
N TYR A 522 9.35 3.83 -6.70
CA TYR A 522 9.19 3.87 -8.15
C TYR A 522 8.76 5.25 -8.68
N GLY A 523 8.31 6.13 -7.81
CA GLY A 523 8.07 7.55 -8.10
C GLY A 523 9.32 8.44 -7.97
N ASN A 524 10.52 7.88 -7.82
CA ASN A 524 11.78 8.59 -7.62
C ASN A 524 11.77 9.55 -6.42
N ARG A 525 11.02 9.22 -5.36
CA ARG A 525 10.90 10.05 -4.15
C ARG A 525 11.77 9.56 -3.00
N GLY A 526 12.66 8.61 -3.27
CA GLY A 526 13.53 8.00 -2.26
C GLY A 526 12.78 7.02 -1.35
N GLY A 527 13.37 6.76 -0.18
CA GLY A 527 12.86 5.75 0.76
C GLY A 527 13.49 4.38 0.49
N THR A 528 13.55 3.58 1.54
CA THR A 528 13.97 2.19 1.42
C THR A 528 12.79 1.36 0.97
N TYR A 529 12.93 0.69 -0.16
CA TYR A 529 12.00 -0.33 -0.63
C TYR A 529 12.80 -1.62 -0.77
N SER A 530 12.56 -2.54 0.15
CA SER A 530 13.32 -3.78 0.25
C SER A 530 12.35 -4.94 0.09
N ALA A 531 12.43 -5.60 -1.04
CA ALA A 531 11.79 -6.87 -1.33
C ALA A 531 12.80 -8.02 -1.10
N GLU A 532 12.51 -9.23 -1.47
CA GLU A 532 13.43 -10.36 -1.50
C GLU A 532 14.19 -10.62 -0.18
N GLY A 533 13.52 -10.44 0.97
CA GLY A 533 14.06 -10.89 2.25
C GLY A 533 15.01 -9.93 2.98
N ASN A 534 15.45 -8.86 2.37
CA ASN A 534 16.48 -7.96 2.92
C ASN A 534 16.03 -7.12 4.13
N ARG A 535 14.72 -7.04 4.41
CA ARG A 535 14.17 -6.28 5.52
C ARG A 535 13.03 -7.04 6.20
N ALA A 536 13.12 -7.23 7.50
CA ALA A 536 12.19 -8.06 8.26
C ALA A 536 10.71 -7.65 8.11
N ILE A 537 10.42 -6.35 8.09
CA ILE A 537 9.06 -5.81 7.91
C ILE A 537 8.43 -6.17 6.55
N ALA A 538 9.25 -6.44 5.54
CA ALA A 538 8.81 -6.84 4.21
C ALA A 538 8.59 -8.34 4.06
N ASN A 539 9.01 -9.13 5.06
CA ASN A 539 8.99 -10.59 4.97
C ASN A 539 7.67 -11.17 5.47
N ASN A 540 7.17 -12.17 4.76
CA ASN A 540 6.06 -12.98 5.20
C ASN A 540 6.46 -13.83 6.44
N LYS A 541 5.89 -13.54 7.61
CA LYS A 541 6.18 -14.28 8.85
C LYS A 541 5.58 -15.68 8.88
N LYS A 542 4.61 -15.99 8.02
CA LYS A 542 4.10 -17.36 7.85
C LYS A 542 5.04 -18.23 7.01
N GLY A 543 6.07 -17.62 6.44
CA GLY A 543 7.09 -18.27 5.65
C GLY A 543 6.91 -18.11 4.15
N PHE A 544 7.98 -18.39 3.44
CA PHE A 544 8.02 -18.48 1.99
C PHE A 544 7.94 -19.94 1.55
N ILE A 545 7.85 -20.19 0.26
CA ILE A 545 7.79 -21.56 -0.29
C ILE A 545 8.89 -22.48 0.26
N TRP A 546 10.08 -21.94 0.53
CA TRP A 546 11.20 -22.71 1.09
C TRP A 546 10.96 -23.14 2.54
N ASP A 547 10.28 -22.33 3.35
CA ASP A 547 9.88 -22.70 4.71
C ASP A 547 8.90 -23.87 4.67
N HIS A 548 7.93 -23.82 3.75
CA HIS A 548 6.95 -24.88 3.56
C HIS A 548 7.60 -26.18 3.00
N CYS A 549 8.54 -26.05 2.05
CA CYS A 549 9.34 -27.19 1.59
C CYS A 549 10.10 -27.85 2.75
N LYS A 550 10.76 -27.06 3.58
CA LYS A 550 11.49 -27.54 4.74
C LYS A 550 10.57 -28.27 5.73
N GLN A 551 9.40 -27.70 6.02
CA GLN A 551 8.38 -28.32 6.89
C GLN A 551 7.88 -29.65 6.34
N ALA A 552 7.73 -29.75 5.02
CA ALA A 552 7.28 -30.96 4.33
C ALA A 552 8.42 -31.97 4.07
N GLY A 553 9.66 -31.69 4.48
CA GLY A 553 10.81 -32.55 4.21
C GLY A 553 11.24 -32.61 2.74
N VAL A 554 10.82 -31.62 1.95
CA VAL A 554 11.18 -31.49 0.53
C VAL A 554 12.48 -30.71 0.40
N SER A 555 13.46 -31.26 -0.30
CA SER A 555 14.71 -30.55 -0.60
C SER A 555 14.49 -29.40 -1.58
N PHE A 556 15.24 -28.33 -1.42
CA PHE A 556 15.16 -27.16 -2.29
C PHE A 556 16.53 -26.48 -2.42
N ARG A 557 16.68 -25.68 -3.48
CA ARG A 557 17.84 -24.84 -3.70
C ARG A 557 17.45 -23.62 -4.52
N THR A 558 18.03 -22.46 -4.19
CA THR A 558 17.80 -21.21 -4.91
C THR A 558 19.05 -20.75 -5.66
N TYR A 559 18.81 -20.05 -6.77
CA TYR A 559 19.83 -19.48 -7.66
C TYR A 559 19.45 -18.01 -7.94
N GLY A 560 19.85 -17.12 -7.04
CA GLY A 560 19.62 -15.69 -7.14
C GLY A 560 18.34 -15.18 -6.47
N GLU A 561 17.31 -15.99 -6.34
CA GLU A 561 16.06 -15.58 -5.70
C GLU A 561 16.24 -15.56 -4.18
N PHE A 562 16.00 -14.42 -3.53
CA PHE A 562 16.28 -14.14 -2.11
C PHE A 562 17.71 -14.46 -1.68
N ALA A 563 18.65 -14.32 -2.61
CA ALA A 563 20.07 -14.55 -2.37
C ALA A 563 20.90 -13.55 -3.18
N ASP A 564 21.31 -12.47 -2.51
CA ASP A 564 22.11 -11.39 -3.09
C ASP A 564 23.58 -11.49 -2.68
N ASP A 565 24.46 -10.96 -3.51
CA ASP A 565 25.90 -10.91 -3.23
C ASP A 565 26.47 -12.24 -2.72
N TYR A 566 26.01 -13.36 -3.32
CA TYR A 566 26.42 -14.72 -2.94
C TYR A 566 26.07 -15.10 -1.50
N LYS A 567 25.01 -14.52 -0.92
CA LYS A 567 24.52 -14.78 0.44
C LYS A 567 23.00 -14.90 0.46
N PRO A 568 22.45 -15.71 1.38
CA PRO A 568 21.01 -15.79 1.54
C PRO A 568 20.47 -14.59 2.32
N ASN A 569 19.35 -14.04 1.89
CA ASN A 569 18.70 -12.91 2.56
C ASN A 569 17.81 -13.36 3.73
N ILE A 570 17.34 -14.61 3.70
CA ILE A 570 16.48 -15.21 4.73
C ILE A 570 17.11 -16.46 5.34
N PRO A 571 16.84 -16.73 6.64
CA PRO A 571 17.52 -17.82 7.36
C PRO A 571 17.30 -19.22 6.77
N VAL A 572 16.10 -19.49 6.22
CA VAL A 572 15.74 -20.81 5.67
C VAL A 572 16.64 -21.23 4.50
N LEU A 573 17.17 -20.27 3.76
CA LEU A 573 18.04 -20.51 2.60
C LEU A 573 19.51 -20.80 2.97
N LYS A 574 19.88 -20.70 4.24
CA LYS A 574 21.25 -21.01 4.67
C LYS A 574 21.59 -22.47 4.37
N GLY A 575 22.59 -22.68 3.53
CA GLY A 575 22.98 -24.01 3.02
C GLY A 575 22.18 -24.49 1.79
N HIS A 576 21.15 -23.74 1.37
CA HIS A 576 20.27 -24.10 0.25
C HIS A 576 20.34 -23.10 -0.92
N TYR A 577 21.46 -22.45 -1.13
CA TYR A 577 21.70 -21.49 -2.22
C TYR A 577 23.04 -21.76 -2.89
N CYS A 578 23.21 -21.32 -4.13
CA CYS A 578 24.47 -21.41 -4.84
C CYS A 578 25.38 -20.21 -4.46
N THR A 579 26.55 -20.51 -3.87
CA THR A 579 27.51 -19.52 -3.35
C THR A 579 28.30 -18.77 -4.43
N PHE A 580 28.15 -19.14 -5.69
CA PHE A 580 28.82 -18.51 -6.83
C PHE A 580 27.88 -18.15 -7.99
N TYR A 581 26.56 -18.27 -7.79
CA TYR A 581 25.59 -17.82 -8.76
C TYR A 581 25.44 -16.29 -8.70
N THR A 582 25.61 -15.64 -9.84
CA THR A 582 25.43 -14.19 -9.95
C THR A 582 23.94 -13.85 -9.94
N GLY A 583 23.48 -13.21 -8.88
CA GLY A 583 22.10 -12.73 -8.73
C GLY A 583 21.78 -11.52 -9.61
N TRP A 584 21.32 -10.44 -9.00
CA TRP A 584 20.97 -9.21 -9.70
C TRP A 584 22.20 -8.43 -10.18
N ASP A 585 22.70 -8.80 -11.36
CA ASP A 585 23.73 -8.08 -12.10
C ASP A 585 23.42 -8.10 -13.60
N LEU A 586 22.89 -7.01 -14.12
CA LEU A 586 22.48 -6.90 -15.52
C LEU A 586 23.66 -6.92 -16.50
N ALA A 587 24.90 -6.77 -16.04
CA ALA A 587 26.09 -6.91 -16.87
C ALA A 587 26.46 -8.38 -17.10
N THR A 588 26.04 -9.29 -16.23
CA THR A 588 26.30 -10.73 -16.38
C THR A 588 25.35 -11.36 -17.39
N ARG A 589 25.90 -12.03 -18.40
CA ARG A 589 25.10 -12.70 -19.45
C ARG A 589 24.39 -13.95 -18.88
N ASP A 590 23.18 -14.21 -19.38
CA ASP A 590 22.38 -15.39 -18.98
C ASP A 590 23.12 -16.72 -19.27
N THR A 591 23.95 -16.79 -20.32
CA THR A 591 24.81 -17.95 -20.57
C THR A 591 25.78 -18.19 -19.42
N THR A 592 26.34 -17.15 -18.82
CA THR A 592 27.22 -17.26 -17.65
C THR A 592 26.45 -17.81 -16.45
N ARG A 593 25.24 -17.28 -16.19
CA ARG A 593 24.34 -17.78 -15.12
C ARG A 593 23.96 -19.24 -15.35
N PHE A 594 23.69 -19.63 -16.60
CA PHE A 594 23.42 -21.02 -16.95
C PHE A 594 24.57 -21.94 -16.58
N TYR A 595 25.83 -21.58 -16.92
CA TYR A 595 27.00 -22.40 -16.57
C TYR A 595 27.25 -22.42 -15.05
N GLN A 596 26.98 -21.35 -14.32
CA GLN A 596 27.07 -21.34 -12.87
C GLN A 596 26.00 -22.28 -12.25
N TRP A 597 24.77 -22.19 -12.72
CA TRP A 597 23.70 -23.11 -12.33
C TRP A 597 24.05 -24.55 -12.62
N LYS A 598 24.46 -24.84 -13.87
CA LYS A 598 24.80 -26.19 -14.30
C LYS A 598 25.93 -26.81 -13.46
N LYS A 599 26.98 -26.05 -13.19
CA LYS A 599 28.09 -26.48 -12.35
C LYS A 599 27.65 -26.87 -10.94
N ASP A 600 26.81 -26.06 -10.33
CA ASP A 600 26.28 -26.33 -8.99
C ASP A 600 25.33 -27.53 -9.02
N PHE A 601 24.40 -27.57 -9.98
CA PHE A 601 23.46 -28.66 -10.15
C PHE A 601 24.12 -30.01 -10.40
N ASP A 602 25.11 -30.07 -11.31
CA ASP A 602 25.87 -31.30 -11.58
C ASP A 602 26.59 -31.79 -10.30
N SER A 603 27.09 -30.87 -9.47
CA SER A 603 27.74 -31.23 -8.19
C SER A 603 26.78 -31.80 -7.13
N LEU A 604 25.51 -31.50 -7.24
CA LEU A 604 24.46 -32.05 -6.33
C LEU A 604 23.99 -33.43 -6.79
N LEU A 605 24.21 -33.78 -8.07
CA LEU A 605 23.86 -35.08 -8.63
C LEU A 605 24.97 -36.11 -8.46
N ALA A 606 26.25 -35.66 -8.26
CA ALA A 606 27.41 -36.50 -8.07
C ALA A 606 27.52 -37.02 -6.62
#